data_90d09db1c97c0f141013ffd97b39523b
#
_entry.id   90d09db1c97c0f141013ffd97b39523b
#
_cell.length_a   1.000
_cell.length_b   1.000
_cell.length_c   1.000
_cell.angle_alpha   90.00
_cell.angle_beta   90.00
_cell.angle_gamma   90.00
#
_symmetry.space_group_name_H-M   'P 1'
#
loop_
_entity.id
_entity.type
_entity.pdbx_description
1 polymer ?
#
loop_
_entity_poly.entity_id
_entity_poly.type
_entity_poly.pdbx_seq_one_letter_code
_entity_poly.pdbx_strand_id
1 'polypeptide(L)'
;MKNKKGYWIVLLTIAALLLDLVGRVLADQFVLPLWCDSIGTFLIAYLGGPVCGAVVGFSNNIIYGIFVDRQTVYCIVGALIGIAVGYFSKKNVFDREFTTMTLGMGLAVFSTIVAVLISTLLYNGMSGNVWGNQVMMMCMD
;
A
#
# COMPACT_ATOMS: atom_id res chain seq x y z
N MET A 1 18.40 -9.76 26.57
CA MET A 1 16.97 -9.43 26.30
C MET A 1 16.74 -8.58 25.04
N LYS A 2 17.74 -7.91 24.47
CA LYS A 2 17.62 -7.10 23.22
C LYS A 2 17.27 -7.92 21.96
N ASN A 3 17.70 -9.17 21.89
CA ASN A 3 17.57 -10.01 20.69
C ASN A 3 16.12 -10.50 20.42
N LYS A 4 15.30 -10.66 21.47
CA LYS A 4 13.93 -11.13 21.31
C LYS A 4 13.02 -10.10 20.61
N LYS A 5 13.19 -8.81 20.89
CA LYS A 5 12.38 -7.74 20.25
C LYS A 5 12.64 -7.64 18.75
N GLY A 6 13.90 -7.79 18.32
CA GLY A 6 14.25 -7.77 16.88
C GLY A 6 13.62 -8.93 16.11
N TYR A 7 13.64 -10.12 16.66
CA TYR A 7 13.04 -11.31 16.06
C TYR A 7 11.52 -11.17 15.84
N TRP A 8 10.81 -10.64 16.85
CA TRP A 8 9.36 -10.39 16.71
C TRP A 8 9.02 -9.37 15.63
N ILE A 9 9.81 -8.30 15.49
CA ILE A 9 9.59 -7.31 14.43
C ILE A 9 9.79 -7.95 13.05
N VAL A 10 10.81 -8.77 12.88
CA VAL A 10 11.05 -9.49 11.61
C VAL A 10 9.89 -10.43 11.29
N LEU A 11 9.42 -11.21 12.26
CA LEU A 11 8.27 -12.11 12.07
C LEU A 11 7.00 -11.33 11.67
N LEU A 12 6.72 -10.21 12.36
CA LEU A 12 5.58 -9.36 12.06
C LEU A 12 5.70 -8.72 10.67
N THR A 13 6.90 -8.35 10.26
CA THR A 13 7.17 -7.80 8.92
C THR A 13 6.87 -8.83 7.83
N ILE A 14 7.30 -10.08 8.01
CA ILE A 14 7.00 -11.18 7.09
C ILE A 14 5.49 -11.48 7.07
N ALA A 15 4.86 -11.55 8.23
CA ALA A 15 3.41 -11.78 8.31
C ALA A 15 2.60 -10.66 7.63
N ALA A 16 3.01 -9.40 7.81
CA ALA A 16 2.39 -8.25 7.17
C ALA A 16 2.51 -8.31 5.64
N LEU A 17 3.70 -8.69 5.12
CA LEU A 17 3.92 -8.87 3.69
C LEU A 17 3.03 -9.99 3.12
N LEU A 18 2.92 -11.12 3.81
CA LEU A 18 2.03 -12.20 3.41
C LEU A 18 0.56 -11.77 3.42
N LEU A 19 0.16 -10.99 4.40
CA LEU A 19 -1.20 -10.46 4.50
C LEU A 19 -1.53 -9.55 3.30
N ASP A 20 -0.62 -8.66 2.90
CA ASP A 20 -0.78 -7.80 1.75
C ASP A 20 -0.88 -8.61 0.45
N LEU A 21 -0.01 -9.60 0.25
CA LEU A 21 -0.03 -10.47 -0.93
C LEU A 21 -1.33 -11.28 -1.02
N VAL A 22 -1.77 -11.87 0.08
CA VAL A 22 -3.03 -12.63 0.12
C VAL A 22 -4.23 -11.71 -0.13
N GLY A 23 -4.25 -10.53 0.52
CA GLY A 23 -5.31 -9.54 0.33
C GLY A 23 -5.44 -9.11 -1.14
N ARG A 24 -4.31 -8.92 -1.82
CA ARG A 24 -4.28 -8.57 -3.23
C ARG A 24 -4.79 -9.70 -4.12
N VAL A 25 -4.31 -10.92 -3.95
CA VAL A 25 -4.77 -12.09 -4.71
C VAL A 25 -6.29 -12.29 -4.55
N LEU A 26 -6.81 -12.13 -3.34
CA LEU A 26 -8.25 -12.22 -3.08
C LEU A 26 -9.01 -11.09 -3.78
N ALA A 27 -8.51 -9.86 -3.71
CA ALA A 27 -9.13 -8.72 -4.39
C ALA A 27 -9.19 -8.91 -5.91
N ASP A 28 -8.13 -9.43 -6.51
CA ASP A 28 -8.07 -9.71 -7.94
C ASP A 28 -8.99 -10.88 -8.34
N GLN A 29 -9.03 -11.96 -7.56
CA GLN A 29 -9.89 -13.12 -7.85
C GLN A 29 -11.38 -12.79 -7.76
N PHE A 30 -11.77 -11.98 -6.78
CA PHE A 30 -13.16 -11.56 -6.60
C PHE A 30 -13.52 -10.30 -7.38
N VAL A 31 -12.58 -9.75 -8.16
CA VAL A 31 -12.75 -8.50 -8.91
C VAL A 31 -13.29 -7.38 -8.01
N LEU A 32 -12.74 -7.27 -6.80
CA LEU A 32 -13.19 -6.28 -5.84
C LEU A 32 -12.69 -4.88 -6.25
N PRO A 33 -13.54 -3.84 -6.17
CA PRO A 33 -13.12 -2.46 -6.42
C PRO A 33 -12.35 -1.89 -5.22
N LEU A 34 -11.65 -2.73 -4.48
CA LEU A 34 -10.92 -2.41 -3.25
C LEU A 34 -9.49 -2.90 -3.37
N TRP A 35 -8.55 -2.01 -3.03
CA TRP A 35 -7.13 -2.36 -2.93
C TRP A 35 -6.84 -2.85 -1.51
N CYS A 36 -6.89 -4.17 -1.32
CA CYS A 36 -6.61 -4.80 -0.01
C CYS A 36 -5.13 -5.11 0.21
N ASP A 37 -4.26 -4.51 -0.59
CA ASP A 37 -2.83 -4.79 -0.65
C ASP A 37 -1.96 -3.93 0.29
N SER A 38 -2.57 -3.15 1.15
CA SER A 38 -1.87 -2.23 2.04
C SER A 38 -2.21 -2.45 3.53
N ILE A 39 -3.04 -3.44 3.85
CA ILE A 39 -3.49 -3.71 5.23
C ILE A 39 -2.30 -4.08 6.11
N GLY A 40 -1.45 -5.00 5.63
CA GLY A 40 -0.23 -5.41 6.32
C GLY A 40 0.78 -4.28 6.42
N THR A 41 0.93 -3.48 5.33
CA THR A 41 1.78 -2.28 5.33
C THR A 41 1.36 -1.30 6.41
N PHE A 42 0.06 -1.00 6.56
CA PHE A 42 -0.46 -0.15 7.62
C PHE A 42 -0.18 -0.72 9.00
N LEU A 43 -0.47 -2.01 9.20
CA LEU A 43 -0.29 -2.69 10.48
C LEU A 43 1.17 -2.65 10.94
N ILE A 44 2.10 -3.04 10.07
CA ILE A 44 3.52 -3.06 10.42
C ILE A 44 4.11 -1.66 10.54
N ALA A 45 3.63 -0.69 9.76
CA ALA A 45 4.03 0.71 9.90
C ALA A 45 3.60 1.29 11.26
N TYR A 46 2.40 0.93 11.71
CA TYR A 46 1.90 1.32 13.02
C TYR A 46 2.72 0.70 14.16
N LEU A 47 3.02 -0.60 14.10
CA LEU A 47 3.71 -1.34 15.17
C LEU A 47 5.24 -1.18 15.13
N GLY A 48 5.83 -1.25 13.94
CA GLY A 48 7.28 -1.28 13.72
C GLY A 48 7.88 0.05 13.26
N GLY A 49 7.03 1.02 12.95
CA GLY A 49 7.43 2.35 12.51
C GLY A 49 7.68 2.49 11.00
N PRO A 50 8.13 3.69 10.56
CA PRO A 50 8.17 4.06 9.15
C PRO A 50 9.10 3.19 8.29
N VAL A 51 10.19 2.69 8.84
CA VAL A 51 11.14 1.84 8.10
C VAL A 51 10.51 0.48 7.79
N CYS A 52 9.87 -0.16 8.77
CA CYS A 52 9.21 -1.45 8.57
C CYS A 52 8.04 -1.32 7.57
N GLY A 53 7.23 -0.26 7.70
CA GLY A 53 6.16 0.04 6.75
C GLY A 53 6.67 0.28 5.33
N ALA A 54 7.75 1.05 5.17
CA ALA A 54 8.37 1.29 3.87
C ALA A 54 8.87 0.00 3.22
N VAL A 55 9.53 -0.86 3.98
CA VAL A 55 10.06 -2.14 3.48
C VAL A 55 8.92 -3.04 3.00
N VAL A 56 7.83 -3.18 3.77
CA VAL A 56 6.69 -4.02 3.36
C VAL A 56 5.99 -3.43 2.15
N GLY A 57 5.63 -2.13 2.17
CA GLY A 57 4.94 -1.49 1.06
C GLY A 57 5.75 -1.47 -0.25
N PHE A 58 7.09 -1.34 -0.15
CA PHE A 58 7.99 -1.46 -1.29
C PHE A 58 8.06 -2.89 -1.82
N SER A 59 8.32 -3.86 -0.93
CA SER A 59 8.52 -5.26 -1.29
C SER A 59 7.26 -5.90 -1.85
N ASN A 60 6.09 -5.57 -1.33
CA ASN A 60 4.82 -6.08 -1.80
C ASN A 60 4.63 -5.81 -3.30
N ASN A 61 4.81 -4.56 -3.73
CA ASN A 61 4.65 -4.19 -5.15
C ASN A 61 5.74 -4.78 -6.05
N ILE A 62 6.97 -4.98 -5.57
CA ILE A 62 8.02 -5.65 -6.34
C ILE A 62 7.70 -7.13 -6.51
N ILE A 63 7.36 -7.83 -5.42
CA ILE A 63 7.05 -9.27 -5.48
C ILE A 63 5.87 -9.50 -6.40
N TYR A 64 4.80 -8.72 -6.25
CA TYR A 64 3.64 -8.84 -7.13
C TYR A 64 3.96 -8.48 -8.58
N GLY A 65 4.78 -7.45 -8.81
CA GLY A 65 5.21 -7.02 -10.12
C GLY A 65 6.08 -8.03 -10.91
N ILE A 66 6.66 -9.03 -10.22
CA ILE A 66 7.33 -10.16 -10.87
C ILE A 66 6.31 -11.03 -11.62
N PHE A 67 5.09 -11.13 -11.09
CA PHE A 67 4.02 -11.97 -11.66
C PHE A 67 3.05 -11.18 -12.56
N VAL A 68 2.94 -9.88 -12.33
CA VAL A 68 2.02 -8.99 -13.06
C VAL A 68 2.76 -7.75 -13.54
N ASP A 69 2.92 -7.63 -14.84
CA ASP A 69 3.54 -6.46 -15.48
C ASP A 69 2.91 -5.14 -15.00
N ARG A 70 3.74 -4.09 -14.91
CA ARG A 70 3.37 -2.72 -14.54
C ARG A 70 3.17 -2.45 -13.05
N GLN A 71 3.08 -3.47 -12.18
CA GLN A 71 2.88 -3.24 -10.74
C GLN A 71 4.16 -2.81 -10.01
N THR A 72 5.33 -3.17 -10.52
CA THR A 72 6.62 -2.87 -9.88
C THR A 72 6.84 -1.38 -9.66
N VAL A 73 6.37 -0.52 -10.56
CA VAL A 73 6.58 0.94 -10.48
C VAL A 73 5.84 1.55 -9.29
N TYR A 74 4.73 0.93 -8.85
CA TYR A 74 3.96 1.38 -7.69
C TYR A 74 4.63 1.05 -6.34
N CYS A 75 5.81 0.39 -6.33
CA CYS A 75 6.58 0.14 -5.11
C CYS A 75 6.92 1.45 -4.37
N ILE A 76 7.13 2.55 -5.10
CA ILE A 76 7.37 3.87 -4.52
C ILE A 76 6.14 4.36 -3.73
N VAL A 77 4.94 4.16 -4.29
CA VAL A 77 3.68 4.56 -3.64
C VAL A 77 3.49 3.78 -2.34
N GLY A 78 3.69 2.46 -2.39
CA GLY A 78 3.62 1.60 -1.20
C GLY A 78 4.61 1.99 -0.11
N ALA A 79 5.86 2.30 -0.50
CA ALA A 79 6.88 2.78 0.43
C ALA A 79 6.49 4.12 1.08
N LEU A 80 5.98 5.08 0.29
CA LEU A 80 5.55 6.39 0.80
C LEU A 80 4.38 6.26 1.78
N ILE A 81 3.40 5.41 1.48
CA ILE A 81 2.29 5.11 2.40
C ILE A 81 2.85 4.55 3.71
N GLY A 82 3.73 3.54 3.66
CA GLY A 82 4.34 2.93 4.84
C GLY A 82 5.13 3.92 5.68
N ILE A 83 5.91 4.82 5.05
CA ILE A 83 6.63 5.89 5.75
C ILE A 83 5.65 6.84 6.44
N ALA A 84 4.63 7.31 5.72
CA ALA A 84 3.66 8.26 6.25
C ALA A 84 2.90 7.69 7.45
N VAL A 85 2.34 6.49 7.33
CA VAL A 85 1.63 5.82 8.43
C VAL A 85 2.54 5.65 9.64
N GLY A 86 3.76 5.14 9.45
CA GLY A 86 4.70 4.94 10.54
C GLY A 86 5.19 6.24 11.19
N TYR A 87 5.28 7.34 10.44
CA TYR A 87 5.60 8.65 10.98
C TYR A 87 4.47 9.21 11.84
N PHE A 88 3.23 9.11 11.35
CA PHE A 88 2.05 9.58 12.08
C PHE A 88 1.74 8.72 13.29
N SER A 89 2.02 7.41 13.23
CA SER A 89 1.93 6.51 14.39
C SER A 89 2.81 6.98 15.55
N LYS A 90 4.05 7.38 15.26
CA LYS A 90 4.96 7.91 16.29
C LYS A 90 4.50 9.23 16.94
N LYS A 91 3.58 9.93 16.29
CA LYS A 91 2.99 11.18 16.82
C LYS A 91 1.66 10.97 17.53
N ASN A 92 1.27 9.71 17.80
CA ASN A 92 0.00 9.34 18.45
C ASN A 92 -1.23 9.92 17.72
N VAL A 93 -1.14 10.08 16.40
CA VAL A 93 -2.21 10.65 15.59
C VAL A 93 -3.39 9.68 15.51
N PHE A 94 -3.13 8.38 15.67
CA PHE A 94 -4.13 7.31 15.64
C PHE A 94 -4.93 7.14 16.93
N ASP A 95 -4.62 7.91 17.98
CA ASP A 95 -5.34 7.83 19.26
C ASP A 95 -6.76 8.43 19.18
N ARG A 96 -7.05 9.20 18.13
CA ARG A 96 -8.35 9.83 17.90
C ARG A 96 -8.95 9.30 16.60
N GLU A 97 -10.15 8.75 16.67
CA GLU A 97 -10.86 8.18 15.52
C GLU A 97 -11.01 9.18 14.36
N PHE A 98 -11.45 10.41 14.66
CA PHE A 98 -11.63 11.45 13.65
C PHE A 98 -10.32 11.79 12.92
N THR A 99 -9.21 11.90 13.66
CA THR A 99 -7.89 12.19 13.08
C THR A 99 -7.40 11.05 12.22
N THR A 100 -7.66 9.80 12.65
CA THR A 100 -7.33 8.58 11.90
C THR A 100 -8.08 8.53 10.57
N MET A 101 -9.40 8.81 10.58
CA MET A 101 -10.20 8.85 9.36
C MET A 101 -9.73 9.94 8.40
N THR A 102 -9.50 11.16 8.90
CA THR A 102 -9.01 12.28 8.08
C THR A 102 -7.65 11.97 7.45
N LEU A 103 -6.75 11.36 8.21
CA LEU A 103 -5.43 10.97 7.73
C LEU A 103 -5.53 9.84 6.69
N GLY A 104 -6.39 8.86 6.93
CA GLY A 104 -6.67 7.79 5.96
C GLY A 104 -7.20 8.33 4.63
N MET A 105 -8.16 9.26 4.68
CA MET A 105 -8.67 9.94 3.48
C MET A 105 -7.58 10.74 2.77
N GLY A 106 -6.76 11.50 3.52
CA GLY A 106 -5.64 12.26 2.96
C GLY A 106 -4.61 11.36 2.26
N LEU A 107 -4.26 10.23 2.88
CA LEU A 107 -3.35 9.25 2.29
C LEU A 107 -3.94 8.58 1.05
N ALA A 108 -5.25 8.28 1.05
CA ALA A 108 -5.93 7.72 -0.11
C ALA A 108 -5.90 8.69 -1.30
N VAL A 109 -6.23 9.97 -1.08
CA VAL A 109 -6.15 10.99 -2.12
C VAL A 109 -4.71 11.17 -2.62
N PHE A 110 -3.75 11.29 -1.72
CA PHE A 110 -2.33 11.43 -2.08
C PHE A 110 -1.83 10.24 -2.90
N SER A 111 -2.09 9.01 -2.45
CA SER A 111 -1.65 7.79 -3.16
C SER A 111 -2.31 7.68 -4.53
N THR A 112 -3.59 8.05 -4.65
CA THR A 112 -4.30 8.06 -5.93
C THR A 112 -3.69 9.07 -6.90
N ILE A 113 -3.39 10.30 -6.45
CA ILE A 113 -2.74 11.31 -7.32
C ILE A 113 -1.39 10.79 -7.82
N VAL A 114 -0.55 10.24 -6.94
CA VAL A 114 0.76 9.71 -7.34
C VAL A 114 0.60 8.52 -8.30
N ALA A 115 -0.34 7.62 -8.03
CA ALA A 115 -0.61 6.47 -8.89
C ALA A 115 -1.13 6.90 -10.28
N VAL A 116 -2.02 7.90 -10.35
CA VAL A 116 -2.51 8.47 -11.61
C VAL A 116 -1.37 9.12 -12.40
N LEU A 117 -0.50 9.88 -11.75
CA LEU A 117 0.68 10.48 -12.41
C LEU A 117 1.60 9.39 -13.00
N ILE A 118 1.88 8.34 -12.24
CA ILE A 118 2.68 7.20 -12.72
C ILE A 118 2.02 6.52 -13.91
N SER A 119 0.72 6.21 -13.83
CA SER A 119 0.00 5.53 -14.90
C SER A 119 -0.09 6.40 -16.16
N THR A 120 -0.29 7.70 -16.02
CA THR A 120 -0.35 8.62 -17.15
C THR A 120 1.00 8.79 -17.84
N LEU A 121 2.07 8.95 -17.07
CA LEU A 121 3.41 9.19 -17.61
C LEU A 121 4.05 7.94 -18.22
N LEU A 122 3.81 6.76 -17.62
CA LEU A 122 4.50 5.53 -18.05
C LEU A 122 3.62 4.60 -18.87
N TYR A 123 2.30 4.69 -18.74
CA TYR A 123 1.36 3.73 -19.35
C TYR A 123 0.21 4.37 -20.11
N ASN A 124 0.34 5.65 -20.49
CA ASN A 124 -0.69 6.41 -21.22
C ASN A 124 -2.08 6.33 -20.54
N GLY A 125 -2.10 6.39 -19.21
CA GLY A 125 -3.33 6.36 -18.44
C GLY A 125 -3.91 4.96 -18.16
N MET A 126 -3.38 3.90 -18.77
CA MET A 126 -3.84 2.55 -18.48
C MET A 126 -3.40 2.12 -17.07
N SER A 127 -4.36 1.87 -16.18
CA SER A 127 -4.10 1.24 -14.90
C SER A 127 -4.05 -0.29 -15.08
N GLY A 128 -3.27 -0.99 -14.23
CA GLY A 128 -3.25 -2.46 -14.23
C GLY A 128 -4.55 -3.09 -13.70
N ASN A 129 -5.59 -2.29 -13.40
CA ASN A 129 -6.86 -2.74 -12.83
C ASN A 129 -7.99 -2.60 -13.84
N VAL A 130 -8.85 -3.63 -13.91
CA VAL A 130 -10.02 -3.68 -14.80
C VAL A 130 -10.96 -2.49 -14.56
N TRP A 131 -11.24 -2.17 -13.30
CA TRP A 131 -12.12 -1.04 -12.94
C TRP A 131 -11.55 0.32 -13.34
N GLY A 132 -10.26 0.55 -13.12
CA GLY A 132 -9.60 1.79 -13.51
C GLY A 132 -9.63 1.99 -15.04
N ASN A 133 -9.44 0.93 -15.80
CA ASN A 133 -9.51 0.98 -17.25
C ASN A 133 -10.94 1.22 -17.76
N GLN A 134 -11.97 0.64 -17.12
CA GLN A 134 -13.37 0.90 -17.46
C GLN A 134 -13.77 2.35 -17.22
N VAL A 135 -13.40 2.92 -16.06
CA VAL A 135 -13.67 4.33 -15.77
C VAL A 135 -12.97 5.24 -16.76
N MET A 136 -11.72 4.94 -17.13
CA MET A 136 -10.99 5.71 -18.13
C MET A 136 -11.67 5.66 -19.50
N MET A 137 -12.14 4.49 -19.95
CA MET A 137 -12.88 4.37 -21.22
C MET A 137 -14.17 5.19 -21.22
N MET A 138 -14.91 5.17 -20.10
CA MET A 138 -16.14 5.97 -19.93
C MET A 138 -15.89 7.50 -19.94
N CYS A 139 -14.68 7.94 -19.61
CA CYS A 139 -14.34 9.36 -19.61
C CYS A 139 -13.77 9.84 -20.96
N MET A 140 -13.45 8.92 -21.87
CA MET A 140 -12.87 9.24 -23.19
C MET A 140 -13.92 9.24 -24.31
N ASP A 141 -15.13 8.73 -24.04
CA ASP A 141 -16.33 8.84 -24.92
C ASP A 141 -17.12 10.13 -24.58
#